data_679e1711709041b2fb9b57c8557954a5
#
_entry.id   679e1711709041b2fb9b57c8557954a5
#
_cell.length_a   1.000
_cell.length_b   1.000
_cell.length_c   1.000
_cell.angle_alpha   90.00
_cell.angle_beta   90.00
_cell.angle_gamma   90.00
#
_symmetry.space_group_name_H-M   'P 1'
#
loop_
_entity.id
_entity.type
_entity.pdbx_description
1 polymer ?
#
loop_
_entity_poly.entity_id
_entity_poly.type
_entity_poly.pdbx_seq_one_letter_code
_entity_poly.pdbx_strand_id
1 'polypeptide(L)'
;QELSVLINRIRNVFKLFLPVFCLLAGSCGYQLGGTKPPKLELAQTVKVCLFANNSLEPRAATLVTGALADELQRDGTYRLSSGADADIRVEGEVYSITFDQLRSSREDTYKSTELGLRLSVKYRVVDARTQEILYAGSAEEVGQFFDQGNIQSARTNALSYAARLVATSIAETLTNG
;
A
#
# COMPACT_ATOMS: atom_id res chain seq x y z
N GLN A 1 48.08 24.43 39.19
CA GLN A 1 48.53 23.15 38.58
C GLN A 1 47.43 22.09 38.56
N GLU A 2 46.58 22.01 39.56
CA GLU A 2 45.51 21.01 39.69
C GLU A 2 44.42 21.15 38.59
N LEU A 3 44.07 22.40 38.24
CA LEU A 3 42.99 22.64 37.26
C LEU A 3 43.34 22.16 35.83
N SER A 4 44.61 22.23 35.44
CA SER A 4 45.09 21.82 34.12
C SER A 4 45.09 20.28 33.99
N VAL A 5 45.33 19.56 35.05
CA VAL A 5 45.28 18.08 35.10
C VAL A 5 43.82 17.60 34.99
N LEU A 6 42.90 18.28 35.67
CA LEU A 6 41.47 17.97 35.61
C LEU A 6 40.89 18.18 34.21
N ILE A 7 41.22 19.30 33.55
CA ILE A 7 40.77 19.61 32.18
C ILE A 7 41.32 18.59 31.19
N ASN A 8 42.57 18.15 31.34
CA ASN A 8 43.13 17.12 30.45
C ASN A 8 42.46 15.75 30.67
N ARG A 9 42.11 15.37 31.90
CA ARG A 9 41.36 14.14 32.17
C ARG A 9 39.96 14.17 31.52
N ILE A 10 39.22 15.26 31.72
CA ILE A 10 37.88 15.43 31.11
C ILE A 10 37.97 15.37 29.59
N ARG A 11 38.95 16.06 28.97
CA ARG A 11 39.16 16.05 27.53
C ARG A 11 39.48 14.63 26.98
N ASN A 12 40.24 13.83 27.69
CA ASN A 12 40.58 12.47 27.28
C ASN A 12 39.39 11.51 27.41
N VAL A 13 38.57 11.66 28.47
CA VAL A 13 37.35 10.89 28.65
C VAL A 13 36.33 11.25 27.55
N PHE A 14 36.21 12.54 27.20
CA PHE A 14 35.33 12.98 26.13
C PHE A 14 35.77 12.48 24.77
N LYS A 15 37.09 12.44 24.46
CA LYS A 15 37.64 11.87 23.23
C LYS A 15 37.41 10.37 23.11
N LEU A 16 37.34 9.66 24.22
CA LEU A 16 37.07 8.21 24.24
C LEU A 16 35.58 7.90 24.12
N PHE A 17 34.72 8.77 24.71
CA PHE A 17 33.26 8.59 24.72
C PHE A 17 32.60 8.96 23.37
N LEU A 18 33.16 9.95 22.66
CA LEU A 18 32.62 10.44 21.41
C LEU A 18 32.54 9.35 20.30
N PRO A 19 33.59 8.56 20.02
CA PRO A 19 33.52 7.48 19.01
C PRO A 19 32.60 6.33 19.42
N VAL A 20 32.50 6.01 20.74
CA VAL A 20 31.58 4.99 21.23
C VAL A 20 30.12 5.41 21.08
N PHE A 21 29.81 6.67 21.30
CA PHE A 21 28.46 7.23 21.08
C PHE A 21 28.07 7.22 19.59
N CYS A 22 29.02 7.52 18.67
CA CYS A 22 28.76 7.43 17.22
C CYS A 22 28.51 5.99 16.74
N LEU A 23 29.18 5.00 17.34
CA LEU A 23 28.96 3.58 17.05
C LEU A 23 27.58 3.08 17.48
N LEU A 24 27.02 3.61 18.56
CA LEU A 24 25.69 3.27 19.07
C LEU A 24 24.56 3.94 18.26
N ALA A 25 24.81 5.11 17.65
CA ALA A 25 23.84 5.81 16.82
C ALA A 25 23.65 5.18 15.42
N GLY A 26 24.57 4.34 14.96
CA GLY A 26 24.51 3.67 13.67
C GLY A 26 23.65 2.39 13.62
N SER A 27 23.06 1.97 14.75
CA SER A 27 22.30 0.71 14.85
C SER A 27 20.80 0.83 14.65
N CYS A 28 20.30 1.90 14.02
CA CYS A 28 18.96 1.89 13.46
C CYS A 28 18.98 1.12 12.13
N GLY A 29 18.91 -0.20 12.22
CA GLY A 29 18.70 -1.08 11.07
C GLY A 29 17.29 -0.89 10.50
N TYR A 30 17.05 0.23 9.83
CA TYR A 30 15.91 0.38 8.93
C TYR A 30 16.21 -0.46 7.69
N GLN A 31 15.62 -1.65 7.60
CA GLN A 31 15.52 -2.35 6.32
C GLN A 31 14.54 -1.55 5.45
N LEU A 32 15.07 -0.72 4.57
CA LEU A 32 14.34 -0.17 3.44
C LEU A 32 14.12 -1.31 2.44
N GLY A 33 12.92 -1.86 2.43
CA GLY A 33 12.50 -2.92 1.52
C GLY A 33 11.93 -4.10 2.29
N GLY A 34 10.65 -4.40 2.05
CA GLY A 34 10.02 -5.62 2.53
C GLY A 34 10.66 -6.86 1.89
N THR A 35 10.45 -8.01 2.50
CA THR A 35 10.87 -9.29 1.92
C THR A 35 9.84 -9.70 0.88
N LYS A 36 10.15 -9.52 -0.40
CA LYS A 36 9.29 -9.96 -1.51
C LYS A 36 8.91 -11.44 -1.35
N PRO A 37 7.73 -11.84 -1.82
CA PRO A 37 7.40 -13.26 -1.94
C PRO A 37 8.50 -14.00 -2.71
N PRO A 38 8.88 -15.23 -2.32
CA PRO A 38 10.06 -15.94 -2.91
C PRO A 38 10.02 -16.04 -4.44
N LYS A 39 8.83 -16.19 -5.04
CA LYS A 39 8.69 -16.25 -6.50
C LYS A 39 8.83 -14.89 -7.19
N LEU A 40 8.77 -13.78 -6.45
CA LEU A 40 8.88 -12.41 -6.98
C LEU A 40 10.23 -11.76 -6.64
N GLU A 41 11.12 -12.46 -5.95
CA GLU A 41 12.40 -11.94 -5.42
C GLU A 41 13.27 -11.32 -6.52
N LEU A 42 13.36 -11.98 -7.67
CA LEU A 42 14.20 -11.54 -8.80
C LEU A 42 13.55 -10.45 -9.65
N ALA A 43 12.25 -10.22 -9.55
CA ALA A 43 11.55 -9.23 -10.35
C ALA A 43 11.92 -7.81 -9.90
N GLN A 44 12.30 -6.97 -10.86
CA GLN A 44 12.64 -5.56 -10.64
C GLN A 44 11.64 -4.62 -11.29
N THR A 45 11.02 -5.06 -12.38
CA THR A 45 10.08 -4.27 -13.16
C THR A 45 8.69 -4.91 -13.16
N VAL A 46 7.66 -4.08 -12.98
CA VAL A 46 6.26 -4.50 -12.93
C VAL A 46 5.41 -3.70 -13.91
N LYS A 47 4.54 -4.39 -14.61
CA LYS A 47 3.47 -3.79 -15.41
C LYS A 47 2.12 -4.04 -14.74
N VAL A 48 1.41 -2.99 -14.41
CA VAL A 48 0.01 -3.08 -13.95
C VAL A 48 -0.89 -3.03 -15.18
N CYS A 49 -1.58 -4.13 -15.46
CA CYS A 49 -2.55 -4.19 -16.54
C CYS A 49 -3.88 -3.57 -16.10
N LEU A 50 -4.65 -3.01 -17.03
CA LEU A 50 -5.99 -2.55 -16.72
C LEU A 50 -6.82 -3.75 -16.22
N PHE A 51 -7.39 -3.62 -15.03
CA PHE A 51 -8.21 -4.66 -14.42
C PHE A 51 -9.52 -4.83 -15.20
N ALA A 52 -10.01 -6.06 -15.28
CA ALA A 52 -11.35 -6.32 -15.77
C ALA A 52 -12.39 -5.78 -14.77
N ASN A 53 -13.56 -5.40 -15.26
CA ASN A 53 -14.64 -4.87 -14.44
C ASN A 53 -15.90 -5.72 -14.60
N ASN A 54 -16.19 -6.53 -13.60
CA ASN A 54 -17.41 -7.34 -13.51
C ASN A 54 -18.45 -6.74 -12.54
N SER A 55 -18.23 -5.48 -12.12
CA SER A 55 -19.15 -4.74 -11.26
C SER A 55 -20.04 -3.78 -12.04
N LEU A 56 -21.06 -3.24 -11.36
CA LEU A 56 -21.96 -2.24 -11.93
C LEU A 56 -21.38 -0.80 -11.89
N GLU A 57 -20.18 -0.61 -11.33
CA GLU A 57 -19.53 0.71 -11.22
C GLU A 57 -18.46 0.86 -12.32
N PRO A 58 -18.75 1.59 -13.41
CA PRO A 58 -17.88 1.64 -14.59
C PRO A 58 -16.45 2.11 -14.32
N ARG A 59 -16.25 2.95 -13.29
CA ARG A 59 -14.97 3.55 -12.95
C ARG A 59 -14.10 2.67 -12.05
N ALA A 60 -14.65 1.59 -11.50
CA ALA A 60 -13.97 0.81 -10.45
C ALA A 60 -12.62 0.23 -10.90
N ALA A 61 -12.58 -0.41 -12.06
CA ALA A 61 -11.35 -0.99 -12.59
C ALA A 61 -10.25 0.05 -12.83
N THR A 62 -10.59 1.19 -13.42
CA THR A 62 -9.62 2.28 -13.66
C THR A 62 -9.10 2.87 -12.35
N LEU A 63 -9.96 3.04 -11.34
CA LEU A 63 -9.55 3.56 -10.03
C LEU A 63 -8.61 2.59 -9.32
N VAL A 64 -8.93 1.28 -9.30
CA VAL A 64 -8.07 0.27 -8.68
C VAL A 64 -6.73 0.17 -9.41
N THR A 65 -6.75 0.11 -10.76
CA THR A 65 -5.52 0.01 -11.56
C THR A 65 -4.61 1.22 -11.35
N GLY A 66 -5.17 2.43 -11.38
CA GLY A 66 -4.41 3.66 -11.15
C GLY A 66 -3.85 3.73 -9.73
N ALA A 67 -4.69 3.44 -8.72
CA ALA A 67 -4.27 3.44 -7.33
C ALA A 67 -3.15 2.41 -7.07
N LEU A 68 -3.21 1.22 -7.69
CA LEU A 68 -2.17 0.20 -7.55
C LEU A 68 -0.85 0.64 -8.20
N ALA A 69 -0.91 1.25 -9.39
CA ALA A 69 0.28 1.79 -10.03
C ALA A 69 0.93 2.89 -9.18
N ASP A 70 0.13 3.82 -8.66
CA ASP A 70 0.60 4.90 -7.78
C ASP A 70 1.23 4.34 -6.49
N GLU A 71 0.64 3.30 -5.89
CA GLU A 71 1.13 2.69 -4.66
C GLU A 71 2.47 1.97 -4.89
N LEU A 72 2.57 1.14 -5.93
CA LEU A 72 3.82 0.45 -6.29
C LEU A 72 4.94 1.44 -6.66
N GLN A 73 4.59 2.55 -7.31
CA GLN A 73 5.55 3.62 -7.61
C GLN A 73 6.03 4.33 -6.33
N ARG A 74 5.15 4.54 -5.36
CA ARG A 74 5.46 5.18 -4.08
C ARG A 74 6.32 4.27 -3.19
N ASP A 75 6.02 2.98 -3.16
CA ASP A 75 6.79 1.99 -2.41
C ASP A 75 8.22 1.87 -2.96
N GLY A 76 8.40 1.89 -4.28
CA GLY A 76 9.70 1.89 -4.94
C GLY A 76 10.41 0.53 -4.99
N THR A 77 9.80 -0.54 -4.47
CA THR A 77 10.34 -1.92 -4.55
C THR A 77 10.40 -2.42 -5.99
N TYR A 78 9.42 -2.01 -6.80
CA TYR A 78 9.37 -2.29 -8.23
C TYR A 78 9.40 -1.01 -9.05
N ARG A 79 10.09 -1.04 -10.19
CA ARG A 79 10.02 0.01 -11.19
C ARG A 79 8.84 -0.26 -12.14
N LEU A 80 7.93 0.69 -12.29
CA LEU A 80 6.83 0.57 -13.25
C LEU A 80 7.35 0.55 -14.67
N SER A 81 6.82 -0.36 -15.48
CA SER A 81 7.02 -0.41 -16.93
C SER A 81 5.66 -0.40 -17.64
N SER A 82 5.57 0.38 -18.71
CA SER A 82 4.40 0.37 -19.62
C SER A 82 4.61 -0.57 -20.82
N GLY A 83 5.84 -1.04 -21.02
CA GLY A 83 6.28 -1.80 -22.19
C GLY A 83 6.21 -3.32 -22.06
N ALA A 84 6.87 -3.97 -23.03
CA ALA A 84 7.05 -5.42 -23.07
C ALA A 84 8.25 -5.90 -22.23
N ASP A 85 9.00 -4.97 -21.66
CA ASP A 85 10.23 -5.17 -20.88
C ASP A 85 9.99 -5.40 -19.37
N ALA A 86 8.72 -5.50 -18.94
CA ALA A 86 8.40 -5.84 -17.57
C ALA A 86 8.81 -7.29 -17.25
N ASP A 87 9.35 -7.53 -16.05
CA ASP A 87 9.64 -8.88 -15.55
C ASP A 87 8.34 -9.59 -15.19
N ILE A 88 7.44 -8.87 -14.54
CA ILE A 88 6.13 -9.38 -14.10
C ILE A 88 4.99 -8.46 -14.53
N ARG A 89 3.80 -9.06 -14.65
CA ARG A 89 2.55 -8.34 -14.89
C ARG A 89 1.56 -8.63 -13.77
N VAL A 90 0.90 -7.59 -13.30
CA VAL A 90 -0.24 -7.70 -12.40
C VAL A 90 -1.51 -7.56 -13.22
N GLU A 91 -2.31 -8.61 -13.22
CA GLU A 91 -3.60 -8.70 -13.87
C GLU A 91 -4.67 -8.92 -12.80
N GLY A 92 -5.84 -8.34 -12.96
CA GLY A 92 -6.90 -8.52 -11.98
C GLY A 92 -8.29 -8.19 -12.50
N GLU A 93 -9.26 -8.41 -11.63
CA GLU A 93 -10.66 -8.08 -11.88
C GLU A 93 -11.34 -7.53 -10.63
N VAL A 94 -12.14 -6.51 -10.81
CA VAL A 94 -13.13 -6.08 -9.81
C VAL A 94 -14.34 -6.99 -9.99
N TYR A 95 -14.56 -7.91 -9.05
CA TYR A 95 -15.62 -8.90 -9.20
C TYR A 95 -16.89 -8.59 -8.40
N SER A 96 -16.79 -7.74 -7.37
CA SER A 96 -17.95 -7.35 -6.57
C SER A 96 -17.79 -5.95 -5.97
N ILE A 97 -18.90 -5.21 -5.98
CA ILE A 97 -19.07 -4.00 -5.18
C ILE A 97 -20.43 -4.10 -4.51
N THR A 98 -20.44 -4.06 -3.17
CA THR A 98 -21.66 -4.10 -2.38
C THR A 98 -21.75 -2.88 -1.46
N PHE A 99 -22.98 -2.54 -1.08
CA PHE A 99 -23.25 -1.44 -0.18
C PHE A 99 -23.88 -1.98 1.10
N ASP A 100 -23.21 -1.77 2.22
CA ASP A 100 -23.63 -2.22 3.52
C ASP A 100 -24.03 -1.01 4.39
N GLN A 101 -25.09 -1.15 5.16
CA GLN A 101 -25.43 -0.19 6.18
C GLN A 101 -24.66 -0.52 7.46
N LEU A 102 -23.66 0.29 7.81
CA LEU A 102 -22.78 0.04 8.96
C LEU A 102 -23.43 0.44 10.28
N ARG A 103 -24.23 1.50 10.28
CA ARG A 103 -25.03 1.96 11.45
C ARG A 103 -26.37 2.51 11.03
N SER A 104 -27.44 2.06 11.69
CA SER A 104 -28.74 2.73 11.66
C SER A 104 -28.98 3.37 13.01
N SER A 105 -29.25 4.68 13.03
CA SER A 105 -29.75 5.36 14.21
C SER A 105 -31.24 5.07 14.36
N ARG A 106 -31.64 4.34 15.40
CA ARG A 106 -33.05 4.09 15.70
C ARG A 106 -33.75 5.23 16.46
N GLU A 107 -32.99 6.18 16.98
CA GLU A 107 -33.52 7.15 17.95
C GLU A 107 -33.39 8.62 17.57
N ASP A 108 -32.75 8.98 16.45
CA ASP A 108 -32.53 10.39 16.14
C ASP A 108 -32.61 10.66 14.64
N THR A 109 -33.66 11.34 14.22
CA THR A 109 -33.97 11.69 12.82
C THR A 109 -32.89 12.60 12.17
N TYR A 110 -31.94 13.10 12.94
CA TYR A 110 -30.87 14.02 12.49
C TYR A 110 -29.49 13.38 12.42
N LYS A 111 -29.32 12.08 12.71
CA LYS A 111 -28.03 11.43 12.64
C LYS A 111 -27.79 10.81 11.26
N SER A 112 -26.69 11.21 10.65
CA SER A 112 -26.21 10.66 9.40
C SER A 112 -26.12 9.13 9.47
N THR A 113 -26.72 8.44 8.50
CA THR A 113 -26.57 7.00 8.34
C THR A 113 -25.16 6.74 7.80
N GLU A 114 -24.40 5.92 8.50
CA GLU A 114 -23.08 5.48 8.06
C GLU A 114 -23.24 4.28 7.12
N LEU A 115 -22.72 4.43 5.92
CA LEU A 115 -22.77 3.43 4.86
C LEU A 115 -21.36 2.96 4.54
N GLY A 116 -21.23 1.69 4.16
CA GLY A 116 -20.00 1.08 3.68
C GLY A 116 -20.11 0.68 2.22
N LEU A 117 -19.10 1.00 1.43
CA LEU A 117 -18.90 0.44 0.09
C LEU A 117 -17.81 -0.61 0.19
N ARG A 118 -18.17 -1.88 0.05
CA ARG A 118 -17.24 -3.02 0.01
C ARG A 118 -16.80 -3.26 -1.41
N LEU A 119 -15.50 -3.17 -1.64
CA LEU A 119 -14.86 -3.42 -2.93
C LEU A 119 -14.04 -4.71 -2.85
N SER A 120 -14.35 -5.67 -3.71
CA SER A 120 -13.67 -6.97 -3.75
C SER A 120 -12.99 -7.18 -5.10
N VAL A 121 -11.70 -7.51 -5.06
CA VAL A 121 -10.82 -7.63 -6.21
C VAL A 121 -10.08 -8.97 -6.15
N LYS A 122 -9.97 -9.66 -7.29
CA LYS A 122 -9.05 -10.78 -7.47
C LYS A 122 -7.91 -10.33 -8.36
N TYR A 123 -6.71 -10.85 -8.10
CA TYR A 123 -5.54 -10.51 -8.89
C TYR A 123 -4.59 -11.69 -9.01
N ARG A 124 -3.75 -11.65 -10.04
CA ARG A 124 -2.65 -12.59 -10.24
C ARG A 124 -1.42 -11.85 -10.74
N VAL A 125 -0.27 -12.36 -10.36
CA VAL A 125 1.02 -11.91 -10.85
C VAL A 125 1.56 -12.97 -11.78
N VAL A 126 1.91 -12.56 -12.98
CA VAL A 126 2.31 -13.44 -14.07
C VAL A 126 3.72 -13.06 -14.51
N ASP A 127 4.61 -14.03 -14.71
CA ASP A 127 5.89 -13.81 -15.38
C ASP A 127 5.63 -13.32 -16.80
N ALA A 128 6.20 -12.19 -17.17
CA ALA A 128 5.89 -11.56 -18.47
C ALA A 128 6.39 -12.36 -19.67
N ARG A 129 7.45 -13.19 -19.50
CA ARG A 129 8.04 -14.00 -20.56
C ARG A 129 7.40 -15.39 -20.67
N THR A 130 7.27 -16.08 -19.54
CA THR A 130 6.80 -17.48 -19.49
C THR A 130 5.31 -17.61 -19.41
N GLN A 131 4.61 -16.53 -19.01
CA GLN A 131 3.16 -16.51 -18.74
C GLN A 131 2.77 -17.40 -17.54
N GLU A 132 3.74 -17.82 -16.73
CA GLU A 132 3.49 -18.59 -15.51
C GLU A 132 2.86 -17.70 -14.45
N ILE A 133 1.88 -18.22 -13.71
CA ILE A 133 1.30 -17.54 -12.56
C ILE A 133 2.23 -17.71 -11.37
N LEU A 134 2.88 -16.63 -10.97
CA LEU A 134 3.81 -16.61 -9.84
C LEU A 134 3.07 -16.45 -8.51
N TYR A 135 1.98 -15.68 -8.52
CA TYR A 135 1.15 -15.42 -7.35
C TYR A 135 -0.30 -15.18 -7.77
N ALA A 136 -1.25 -15.56 -6.89
CA ALA A 136 -2.66 -15.21 -7.05
C ALA A 136 -3.28 -14.94 -5.68
N GLY A 137 -4.12 -13.92 -5.60
CA GLY A 137 -4.75 -13.51 -4.37
C GLY A 137 -6.03 -12.73 -4.58
N SER A 138 -6.63 -12.32 -3.48
CA SER A 138 -7.78 -11.42 -3.46
C SER A 138 -7.59 -10.37 -2.37
N ALA A 139 -8.14 -9.19 -2.59
CA ALA A 139 -8.20 -8.11 -1.64
C ALA A 139 -9.65 -7.62 -1.53
N GLU A 140 -10.06 -7.32 -0.31
CA GLU A 140 -11.39 -6.79 -0.03
C GLU A 140 -11.28 -5.69 1.02
N GLU A 141 -11.82 -4.51 0.68
CA GLU A 141 -11.76 -3.35 1.55
C GLU A 141 -13.09 -2.58 1.57
N VAL A 142 -13.34 -1.85 2.64
CA VAL A 142 -14.55 -1.08 2.85
C VAL A 142 -14.25 0.41 2.92
N GLY A 143 -14.78 1.15 1.94
CA GLY A 143 -14.82 2.60 1.98
C GLY A 143 -16.05 3.10 2.73
N GLN A 144 -15.85 3.75 3.87
CA GLN A 144 -16.96 4.33 4.66
C GLN A 144 -17.38 5.69 4.10
N PHE A 145 -18.68 5.96 4.17
CA PHE A 145 -19.24 7.27 3.83
C PHE A 145 -20.51 7.57 4.59
N PHE A 146 -20.83 8.86 4.70
CA PHE A 146 -22.04 9.33 5.39
C PHE A 146 -23.01 9.92 4.38
N ASP A 147 -24.30 9.60 4.56
CA ASP A 147 -25.36 10.25 3.79
C ASP A 147 -25.62 11.64 4.37
N GLN A 148 -25.03 12.66 3.75
CA GLN A 148 -25.16 14.06 4.11
C GLN A 148 -25.95 14.86 3.05
N GLY A 149 -26.89 14.22 2.37
CA GLY A 149 -27.75 14.87 1.38
C GLY A 149 -27.27 14.81 -0.07
N ASN A 150 -26.01 14.37 -0.33
CA ASN A 150 -25.54 14.08 -1.69
C ASN A 150 -24.88 12.70 -1.74
N ILE A 151 -25.72 11.68 -1.78
CA ILE A 151 -25.31 10.28 -1.76
C ILE A 151 -24.41 9.90 -2.95
N GLN A 152 -24.58 10.54 -4.12
CA GLN A 152 -23.75 10.23 -5.30
C GLN A 152 -22.30 10.67 -5.13
N SER A 153 -22.08 11.88 -4.61
CA SER A 153 -20.72 12.34 -4.30
C SER A 153 -20.08 11.49 -3.20
N ALA A 154 -20.85 11.16 -2.16
CA ALA A 154 -20.39 10.31 -1.07
C ALA A 154 -19.98 8.91 -1.57
N ARG A 155 -20.78 8.27 -2.43
CA ARG A 155 -20.46 6.98 -3.07
C ARG A 155 -19.20 7.04 -3.93
N THR A 156 -19.07 8.10 -4.74
CA THR A 156 -17.88 8.31 -5.60
C THR A 156 -16.59 8.43 -4.76
N ASN A 157 -16.66 9.16 -3.66
CA ASN A 157 -15.53 9.31 -2.75
C ASN A 157 -15.20 8.00 -2.02
N ALA A 158 -16.23 7.27 -1.57
CA ALA A 158 -16.07 5.96 -0.94
C ALA A 158 -15.43 4.95 -1.88
N LEU A 159 -15.85 4.91 -3.15
CA LEU A 159 -15.24 4.05 -4.16
C LEU A 159 -13.76 4.38 -4.37
N SER A 160 -13.43 5.67 -4.51
CA SER A 160 -12.04 6.10 -4.66
C SER A 160 -11.19 5.78 -3.43
N TYR A 161 -11.76 5.85 -2.24
CA TYR A 161 -11.10 5.49 -0.99
C TYR A 161 -10.89 3.98 -0.88
N ALA A 162 -11.93 3.17 -1.14
CA ALA A 162 -11.84 1.71 -1.14
C ALA A 162 -10.83 1.20 -2.18
N ALA A 163 -10.77 1.82 -3.37
CA ALA A 163 -9.80 1.47 -4.40
C ALA A 163 -8.35 1.71 -3.93
N ARG A 164 -8.09 2.78 -3.19
CA ARG A 164 -6.76 3.01 -2.58
C ARG A 164 -6.42 1.98 -1.52
N LEU A 165 -7.37 1.64 -0.64
CA LEU A 165 -7.14 0.62 0.40
C LEU A 165 -6.82 -0.74 -0.23
N VAL A 166 -7.61 -1.17 -1.24
CA VAL A 166 -7.35 -2.40 -2.00
C VAL A 166 -5.97 -2.36 -2.66
N ALA A 167 -5.61 -1.23 -3.27
CA ALA A 167 -4.31 -1.07 -3.91
C ALA A 167 -3.16 -1.19 -2.90
N THR A 168 -3.29 -0.57 -1.72
CA THR A 168 -2.31 -0.69 -0.63
C THR A 168 -2.18 -2.14 -0.17
N SER A 169 -3.30 -2.83 0.08
CA SER A 169 -3.31 -4.24 0.49
C SER A 169 -2.63 -5.16 -0.55
N ILE A 170 -2.90 -4.94 -1.84
CA ILE A 170 -2.23 -5.68 -2.92
C ILE A 170 -0.73 -5.35 -2.97
N ALA A 171 -0.37 -4.06 -2.94
CA ALA A 171 1.02 -3.63 -2.99
C ALA A 171 1.83 -4.19 -1.81
N GLU A 172 1.31 -4.12 -0.58
CA GLU A 172 1.93 -4.70 0.61
C GLU A 172 2.20 -6.20 0.44
N THR A 173 1.23 -6.96 -0.10
CA THR A 173 1.40 -8.39 -0.36
C THR A 173 2.51 -8.64 -1.40
N LEU A 174 2.67 -7.77 -2.40
CA LEU A 174 3.68 -7.93 -3.44
C LEU A 174 5.08 -7.49 -3.00
N THR A 175 5.18 -6.60 -2.02
CA THR A 175 6.45 -6.00 -1.57
C THR A 175 6.94 -6.57 -0.25
N ASN A 176 6.06 -7.05 0.62
CA ASN A 176 6.40 -7.51 1.97
C ASN A 176 6.06 -9.00 2.23
N GLY A 177 5.40 -9.69 1.30
CA GLY A 177 5.08 -11.11 1.39
C GLY A 177 3.88 -11.42 2.25
#